data_479aeb498263b6f412c00a0efe5ea4d3
#
_entry.id   479aeb498263b6f412c00a0efe5ea4d3
#
_cell.length_a   1.000
_cell.length_b   1.000
_cell.length_c   1.000
_cell.angle_alpha   90.00
_cell.angle_beta   90.00
_cell.angle_gamma   90.00
#
_symmetry.space_group_name_H-M   'P 1'
#
loop_
_entity.id
_entity.type
_entity.pdbx_description
1 polymer ?
#
loop_
_entity_poly.entity_id
_entity_poly.type
_entity_poly.pdbx_seq_one_letter_code
_entity_poly.pdbx_strand_id
1 'polypeptide(L)'
;MKTSHRHSTGSTLLSAFFALTFICHGVSSLAQTTNGSHGEKTAFIISKIDAAAAKVFQEAWHVSRNGSDGFEGLVLVYPTPDGSILARSQGKSAEQKQFTFGWTANIIAVVHTHPNDVDPRPVGADLRLADRLGVPVFTITRRGMFVYDPDTKTISVVKDGLEWLESAKWSHDRPVVATKE
;
A
#
# COMPACT_ATOMS: atom_id res chain seq x y z
N MET A 1 -39.34 3.02 53.85
CA MET A 1 -39.43 2.56 52.45
C MET A 1 -38.82 3.61 51.55
N LYS A 2 -37.60 3.38 51.02
CA LYS A 2 -36.91 4.25 50.03
C LYS A 2 -36.77 3.47 48.76
N THR A 3 -37.47 3.81 47.74
CA THR A 3 -37.37 3.25 46.40
C THR A 3 -36.22 3.92 45.63
N SER A 4 -35.21 3.13 45.26
CA SER A 4 -34.07 3.55 44.47
C SER A 4 -34.41 3.34 42.98
N HIS A 5 -34.47 4.41 42.21
CA HIS A 5 -34.51 4.37 40.75
C HIS A 5 -33.09 4.20 40.20
N ARG A 6 -32.86 3.08 39.53
CA ARG A 6 -31.66 2.86 38.70
C ARG A 6 -31.91 3.50 37.32
N HIS A 7 -31.14 4.51 37.01
CA HIS A 7 -31.01 5.01 35.64
C HIS A 7 -30.10 4.08 34.86
N SER A 8 -30.66 3.44 33.82
CA SER A 8 -29.92 2.72 32.80
C SER A 8 -29.37 3.74 31.81
N THR A 9 -28.05 3.94 31.80
CA THR A 9 -27.37 4.72 30.77
C THR A 9 -27.12 3.81 29.57
N GLY A 10 -27.91 4.00 28.53
CA GLY A 10 -27.71 3.38 27.24
C GLY A 10 -26.42 3.91 26.60
N SER A 11 -25.46 3.00 26.39
CA SER A 11 -24.23 3.27 25.67
C SER A 11 -24.54 3.33 24.17
N THR A 12 -24.60 4.52 23.63
CA THR A 12 -24.72 4.76 22.19
C THR A 12 -23.36 4.50 21.55
N LEU A 13 -23.22 3.41 20.83
CA LEU A 13 -22.06 3.14 19.99
C LEU A 13 -22.00 4.17 18.86
N LEU A 14 -21.12 5.14 19.01
CA LEU A 14 -20.80 6.13 18.01
C LEU A 14 -19.95 5.47 16.93
N SER A 15 -20.55 5.12 15.78
CA SER A 15 -19.84 4.70 14.59
C SER A 15 -18.98 5.86 14.10
N ALA A 16 -17.66 5.73 14.28
CA ALA A 16 -16.70 6.68 13.74
C ALA A 16 -16.69 6.60 12.21
N PHE A 17 -17.26 7.59 11.55
CA PHE A 17 -17.12 7.82 10.12
C PHE A 17 -15.68 8.26 9.84
N PHE A 18 -14.93 7.45 9.09
CA PHE A 18 -13.61 7.80 8.59
C PHE A 18 -13.72 8.94 7.57
N ALA A 19 -13.37 10.14 7.97
CA ALA A 19 -13.21 11.27 7.06
C ALA A 19 -11.74 11.32 6.62
N LEU A 20 -11.47 10.85 5.39
CA LEU A 20 -10.18 11.01 4.73
C LEU A 20 -10.08 12.45 4.23
N THR A 21 -9.35 13.31 4.93
CA THR A 21 -9.15 14.71 4.52
C THR A 21 -7.93 14.79 3.60
N PHE A 22 -8.15 15.00 2.30
CA PHE A 22 -7.13 15.27 1.30
C PHE A 22 -6.97 16.77 1.09
N ILE A 23 -5.76 17.28 1.25
CA ILE A 23 -5.40 18.62 0.77
C ILE A 23 -4.78 18.46 -0.61
N CYS A 24 -5.59 18.61 -1.67
CA CYS A 24 -5.11 18.69 -3.04
C CYS A 24 -4.66 20.13 -3.33
N HIS A 25 -3.36 20.37 -3.43
CA HIS A 25 -2.86 21.55 -4.11
C HIS A 25 -2.84 21.26 -5.62
N GLY A 26 -3.80 21.84 -6.32
CA GLY A 26 -3.96 21.65 -7.76
C GLY A 26 -2.80 22.28 -8.54
N VAL A 27 -2.11 21.45 -9.30
CA VAL A 27 -1.30 21.87 -10.45
C VAL A 27 -1.91 21.19 -11.66
N SER A 28 -2.53 21.98 -12.53
CA SER A 28 -3.04 21.50 -13.82
C SER A 28 -1.86 21.07 -14.68
N SER A 29 -1.66 19.77 -14.85
CA SER A 29 -0.70 19.20 -15.78
C SER A 29 -1.46 18.47 -16.89
N LEU A 30 -1.09 18.79 -18.14
CA LEU A 30 -1.60 18.17 -19.36
C LEU A 30 -1.46 16.65 -19.28
N ALA A 31 -2.60 15.95 -19.22
CA ALA A 31 -2.67 14.50 -19.25
C ALA A 31 -2.22 14.00 -20.63
N GLN A 32 -1.04 13.40 -20.70
CA GLN A 32 -0.72 12.50 -21.79
C GLN A 32 -1.57 11.23 -21.64
N THR A 33 -2.57 11.12 -22.51
CA THR A 33 -3.39 9.92 -22.65
C THR A 33 -2.53 8.82 -23.28
N THR A 34 -1.86 8.02 -22.46
CA THR A 34 -1.38 6.71 -22.91
C THR A 34 -2.58 5.76 -22.80
N ASN A 35 -3.15 5.34 -23.93
CA ASN A 35 -4.09 4.23 -24.03
C ASN A 35 -3.33 2.93 -23.69
N GLY A 36 -2.92 2.75 -22.44
CA GLY A 36 -2.44 1.48 -21.91
C GLY A 36 -3.62 0.54 -21.72
N SER A 37 -3.50 -0.74 -22.13
CA SER A 37 -4.54 -1.72 -21.91
C SER A 37 -4.82 -1.89 -20.41
N HIS A 38 -6.07 -2.18 -20.08
CA HIS A 38 -6.52 -2.38 -18.69
C HIS A 38 -5.63 -3.43 -17.98
N GLY A 39 -5.08 -3.07 -16.81
CA GLY A 39 -4.21 -3.94 -16.00
C GLY A 39 -2.71 -3.88 -16.32
N GLU A 40 -2.28 -3.21 -17.39
CA GLU A 40 -0.85 -3.12 -17.76
C GLU A 40 0.00 -2.39 -16.72
N LYS A 41 -0.52 -1.35 -16.11
CA LYS A 41 0.19 -0.59 -15.07
C LYS A 41 0.52 -1.47 -13.87
N THR A 42 -0.46 -2.21 -13.38
CA THR A 42 -0.29 -3.14 -12.25
C THR A 42 0.71 -4.24 -12.60
N ALA A 43 0.56 -4.87 -13.77
CA ALA A 43 1.48 -5.91 -14.25
C ALA A 43 2.90 -5.39 -14.41
N PHE A 44 3.08 -4.18 -14.95
CA PHE A 44 4.38 -3.51 -15.05
C PHE A 44 5.02 -3.37 -13.68
N ILE A 45 4.33 -2.80 -12.68
CA ILE A 45 4.87 -2.60 -11.35
C ILE A 45 5.28 -3.93 -10.71
N ILE A 46 4.41 -4.95 -10.79
CA ILE A 46 4.70 -6.29 -10.26
C ILE A 46 5.98 -6.87 -10.88
N SER A 47 6.16 -6.71 -12.20
CA SER A 47 7.33 -7.23 -12.93
C SER A 47 8.64 -6.49 -12.57
N LYS A 48 8.54 -5.30 -11.97
CA LYS A 48 9.69 -4.46 -11.60
C LYS A 48 10.06 -4.51 -10.11
N ILE A 49 9.32 -5.29 -9.31
CA ILE A 49 9.69 -5.50 -7.90
C ILE A 49 11.00 -6.29 -7.88
N ASP A 50 12.07 -5.62 -7.48
CA ASP A 50 13.43 -6.16 -7.33
C ASP A 50 13.87 -6.20 -5.86
N ALA A 51 15.12 -6.59 -5.61
CA ALA A 51 15.69 -6.63 -4.27
C ALA A 51 15.69 -5.29 -3.55
N ALA A 52 15.85 -4.17 -4.28
CA ALA A 52 15.85 -2.83 -3.69
C ALA A 52 14.43 -2.44 -3.24
N ALA A 53 13.41 -2.67 -4.08
CA ALA A 53 12.01 -2.45 -3.73
C ALA A 53 11.59 -3.38 -2.58
N ALA A 54 11.94 -4.67 -2.63
CA ALA A 54 11.63 -5.64 -1.58
C ALA A 54 12.21 -5.22 -0.23
N LYS A 55 13.44 -4.68 -0.20
CA LYS A 55 14.05 -4.15 1.03
C LYS A 55 13.21 -3.00 1.63
N VAL A 56 12.72 -2.06 0.83
CA VAL A 56 11.88 -0.96 1.31
C VAL A 56 10.53 -1.48 1.80
N PHE A 57 9.96 -2.48 1.16
CA PHE A 57 8.74 -3.15 1.61
C PHE A 57 8.95 -3.89 2.93
N GLN A 58 10.11 -4.53 3.12
CA GLN A 58 10.49 -5.15 4.39
C GLN A 58 10.60 -4.11 5.52
N GLU A 59 11.21 -2.95 5.24
CA GLU A 59 11.28 -1.84 6.20
C GLU A 59 9.88 -1.37 6.61
N ALA A 60 8.95 -1.19 5.66
CA ALA A 60 7.57 -0.85 5.94
C ALA A 60 6.87 -1.91 6.81
N TRP A 61 7.12 -3.19 6.55
CA TRP A 61 6.62 -4.29 7.36
C TRP A 61 7.17 -4.24 8.79
N HIS A 62 8.47 -3.96 8.96
CA HIS A 62 9.09 -3.85 10.29
C HIS A 62 8.60 -2.65 11.09
N VAL A 63 8.43 -1.46 10.46
CA VAL A 63 7.94 -0.27 11.19
C VAL A 63 6.49 -0.41 11.64
N SER A 64 5.70 -1.25 11.00
CA SER A 64 4.36 -1.67 11.45
C SER A 64 4.40 -2.76 12.54
N ARG A 65 5.59 -3.08 13.07
CA ARG A 65 5.84 -4.22 13.98
C ARG A 65 5.29 -5.52 13.43
N ASN A 66 5.52 -5.77 12.15
CA ASN A 66 5.03 -6.97 11.47
C ASN A 66 3.49 -7.11 11.56
N GLY A 67 2.79 -5.97 11.45
CA GLY A 67 1.34 -5.89 11.52
C GLY A 67 0.73 -6.14 12.90
N SER A 68 1.50 -6.06 13.99
CA SER A 68 1.00 -6.43 15.33
C SER A 68 0.43 -5.26 16.13
N ASP A 69 0.76 -4.00 15.82
CA ASP A 69 0.39 -2.84 16.64
C ASP A 69 -0.71 -1.95 16.06
N GLY A 70 -1.33 -2.36 14.96
CA GLY A 70 -2.42 -1.63 14.30
C GLY A 70 -1.96 -0.40 13.50
N PHE A 71 -0.68 -0.01 13.57
CA PHE A 71 -0.12 1.03 12.72
C PHE A 71 0.38 0.45 11.40
N GLU A 72 0.37 1.25 10.36
CA GLU A 72 0.71 0.83 9.01
C GLU A 72 2.03 1.46 8.56
N GLY A 73 2.86 0.68 7.88
CA GLY A 73 4.00 1.19 7.11
C GLY A 73 3.54 1.58 5.72
N LEU A 74 4.00 2.73 5.21
CA LEU A 74 3.61 3.26 3.90
C LEU A 74 4.82 3.39 2.99
N VAL A 75 4.66 2.97 1.73
CA VAL A 75 5.64 3.14 0.65
C VAL A 75 4.95 3.73 -0.58
N LEU A 76 5.59 4.73 -1.17
CA LEU A 76 5.19 5.28 -2.46
C LEU A 76 6.14 4.78 -3.55
N VAL A 77 5.58 4.41 -4.70
CA VAL A 77 6.34 3.87 -5.84
C VAL A 77 6.33 4.89 -6.97
N TYR A 78 7.50 5.12 -7.53
CA TYR A 78 7.76 6.07 -8.60
C TYR A 78 8.40 5.36 -9.80
N PRO A 79 8.16 5.81 -11.03
CA PRO A 79 8.91 5.34 -12.19
C PRO A 79 10.31 5.99 -12.20
N THR A 80 11.26 5.28 -12.76
CA THR A 80 12.60 5.82 -13.03
C THR A 80 12.83 5.96 -14.52
N PRO A 81 13.77 6.83 -14.97
CA PRO A 81 14.04 7.05 -16.40
C PRO A 81 14.50 5.80 -17.16
N ASP A 82 15.12 4.84 -16.47
CA ASP A 82 15.60 3.57 -17.04
C ASP A 82 14.51 2.49 -17.15
N GLY A 83 13.25 2.84 -16.79
CA GLY A 83 12.12 1.91 -16.84
C GLY A 83 12.06 0.91 -15.66
N SER A 84 12.82 1.17 -14.59
CA SER A 84 12.66 0.49 -13.30
C SER A 84 11.68 1.24 -12.39
N ILE A 85 11.54 0.81 -11.14
CA ILE A 85 10.73 1.50 -10.12
C ILE A 85 11.61 1.92 -8.95
N LEU A 86 11.24 3.01 -8.31
CA LEU A 86 11.83 3.50 -7.07
C LEU A 86 10.78 3.44 -5.96
N ALA A 87 10.97 2.55 -4.99
CA ALA A 87 10.17 2.50 -3.77
C ALA A 87 10.74 3.47 -2.72
N ARG A 88 9.88 4.26 -2.07
CA ARG A 88 10.27 5.18 -0.99
C ARG A 88 9.37 4.98 0.21
N SER A 89 9.96 4.60 1.35
CA SER A 89 9.27 4.53 2.62
C SER A 89 8.86 5.92 3.09
N GLN A 90 7.64 6.02 3.60
CA GLN A 90 7.10 7.20 4.29
C GLN A 90 7.09 6.99 5.81
N GLY A 91 7.63 5.86 6.27
CA GLY A 91 7.62 5.48 7.67
C GLY A 91 6.29 4.86 8.13
N LYS A 92 6.04 4.97 9.44
CA LYS A 92 4.84 4.47 10.11
C LYS A 92 3.74 5.52 10.11
N SER A 93 2.49 5.10 9.97
CA SER A 93 1.32 5.96 10.11
C SER A 93 1.27 6.65 11.49
N ALA A 94 0.76 7.88 11.54
CA ALA A 94 0.55 8.61 12.81
C ALA A 94 -0.62 8.04 13.62
N GLU A 95 -1.60 7.47 12.94
CA GLU A 95 -2.81 6.90 13.52
C GLU A 95 -2.96 5.43 13.14
N GLN A 96 -3.68 4.66 13.96
CA GLN A 96 -3.96 3.25 13.66
C GLN A 96 -4.92 3.12 12.49
N LYS A 97 -4.65 2.15 11.60
CA LYS A 97 -5.50 1.80 10.44
C LYS A 97 -5.78 3.00 9.53
N GLN A 98 -4.86 3.97 9.49
CA GLN A 98 -4.99 5.19 8.69
C GLN A 98 -3.60 5.76 8.37
N PHE A 99 -3.41 6.21 7.13
CA PHE A 99 -2.21 6.93 6.72
C PHE A 99 -2.56 8.17 5.92
N THR A 100 -1.62 9.13 5.92
CA THR A 100 -1.72 10.37 5.15
C THR A 100 -0.41 10.59 4.40
N PHE A 101 -0.48 11.03 3.16
CA PHE A 101 0.69 11.36 2.35
C PHE A 101 0.40 12.47 1.34
N GLY A 102 1.47 13.14 0.89
CA GLY A 102 1.40 14.10 -0.20
C GLY A 102 1.26 13.39 -1.54
N TRP A 103 0.21 13.70 -2.30
CA TRP A 103 0.03 13.17 -3.65
C TRP A 103 0.79 13.98 -4.68
N THR A 104 1.48 13.30 -5.60
CA THR A 104 2.09 13.88 -6.80
C THR A 104 1.81 12.97 -8.01
N ALA A 105 1.67 13.56 -9.21
CA ALA A 105 1.27 12.83 -10.41
C ALA A 105 2.29 11.78 -10.89
N ASN A 106 3.50 11.78 -10.35
CA ASN A 106 4.54 10.80 -10.64
C ASN A 106 4.51 9.58 -9.69
N ILE A 107 3.58 9.51 -8.74
CA ILE A 107 3.35 8.29 -7.97
C ILE A 107 2.59 7.30 -8.87
N ILE A 108 3.13 6.09 -9.03
CA ILE A 108 2.54 5.05 -9.87
C ILE A 108 1.91 3.92 -9.09
N ALA A 109 2.20 3.82 -7.79
CA ALA A 109 1.53 2.89 -6.87
C ALA A 109 1.66 3.35 -5.42
N VAL A 110 0.72 2.88 -4.59
CA VAL A 110 0.76 2.99 -3.14
C VAL A 110 0.87 1.58 -2.56
N VAL A 111 1.79 1.38 -1.63
CA VAL A 111 1.98 0.12 -0.91
C VAL A 111 1.89 0.41 0.58
N HIS A 112 1.07 -0.31 1.31
CA HIS A 112 1.01 -0.19 2.77
C HIS A 112 0.85 -1.54 3.45
N THR A 113 1.11 -1.59 4.73
CA THR A 113 0.96 -2.81 5.51
C THR A 113 -0.40 -2.85 6.18
N HIS A 114 -1.03 -4.01 6.22
CA HIS A 114 -2.23 -4.22 7.02
C HIS A 114 -1.90 -4.87 8.37
N PRO A 115 -2.61 -4.47 9.45
CA PRO A 115 -2.57 -5.18 10.71
C PRO A 115 -3.02 -6.64 10.55
N ASN A 116 -2.49 -7.52 11.43
CA ASN A 116 -2.75 -8.97 11.33
C ASN A 116 -4.19 -9.38 11.66
N ASP A 117 -4.97 -8.49 12.26
CA ASP A 117 -6.36 -8.70 12.69
C ASP A 117 -7.41 -8.20 11.68
N VAL A 118 -6.97 -7.69 10.53
CA VAL A 118 -7.87 -7.21 9.46
C VAL A 118 -7.78 -8.07 8.20
N ASP A 119 -8.66 -7.80 7.23
CA ASP A 119 -8.59 -8.46 5.91
C ASP A 119 -7.23 -8.17 5.25
N PRO A 120 -6.49 -9.19 4.78
CA PRO A 120 -5.19 -9.00 4.16
C PRO A 120 -5.25 -8.27 2.80
N ARG A 121 -6.42 -8.25 2.18
CA ARG A 121 -6.63 -7.63 0.86
C ARG A 121 -6.90 -6.14 0.97
N PRO A 122 -6.62 -5.34 -0.06
CA PRO A 122 -7.11 -3.97 -0.15
C PRO A 122 -8.64 -3.94 -0.03
N VAL A 123 -9.20 -3.11 0.86
CA VAL A 123 -10.64 -3.04 1.12
C VAL A 123 -11.11 -1.59 1.33
N GLY A 124 -12.37 -1.34 1.14
CA GLY A 124 -13.04 -0.11 1.53
C GLY A 124 -12.30 1.18 1.12
N ALA A 125 -11.49 1.73 2.02
CA ALA A 125 -10.75 2.97 1.81
C ALA A 125 -9.67 2.83 0.73
N ASP A 126 -9.00 1.66 0.66
CA ASP A 126 -7.93 1.38 -0.31
C ASP A 126 -8.46 1.38 -1.72
N LEU A 127 -9.64 0.74 -1.94
CA LEU A 127 -10.29 0.71 -3.25
C LEU A 127 -10.66 2.12 -3.69
N ARG A 128 -11.27 2.91 -2.80
CA ARG A 128 -11.61 4.31 -3.10
C ARG A 128 -10.39 5.17 -3.38
N LEU A 129 -9.29 4.94 -2.65
CA LEU A 129 -8.02 5.61 -2.89
C LEU A 129 -7.47 5.29 -4.28
N ALA A 130 -7.37 4.00 -4.61
CA ALA A 130 -6.91 3.53 -5.92
C ALA A 130 -7.75 4.10 -7.06
N ASP A 131 -9.09 4.04 -6.93
CA ASP A 131 -10.03 4.55 -7.92
C ASP A 131 -9.88 6.07 -8.13
N ARG A 132 -9.71 6.83 -7.05
CA ARG A 132 -9.53 8.28 -7.10
C ARG A 132 -8.23 8.70 -7.75
N LEU A 133 -7.14 7.98 -7.43
CA LEU A 133 -5.80 8.32 -7.91
C LEU A 133 -5.45 7.68 -9.25
N GLY A 134 -6.21 6.67 -9.70
CA GLY A 134 -5.94 5.92 -10.91
C GLY A 134 -4.64 5.12 -10.84
N VAL A 135 -4.25 4.67 -9.63
CA VAL A 135 -3.05 3.86 -9.40
C VAL A 135 -3.37 2.64 -8.54
N PRO A 136 -2.67 1.50 -8.75
CA PRO A 136 -2.87 0.33 -7.94
C PRO A 136 -2.47 0.58 -6.47
N VAL A 137 -3.22 -0.04 -5.56
CA VAL A 137 -2.94 -0.06 -4.13
C VAL A 137 -2.60 -1.47 -3.71
N PHE A 138 -1.44 -1.64 -3.09
CA PHE A 138 -0.92 -2.90 -2.61
C PHE A 138 -0.99 -2.96 -1.09
N THR A 139 -1.32 -4.14 -0.55
CA THR A 139 -1.22 -4.41 0.89
C THR A 139 -0.19 -5.50 1.15
N ILE A 140 0.63 -5.31 2.19
CA ILE A 140 1.57 -6.32 2.71
C ILE A 140 1.04 -6.80 4.05
N THR A 141 0.92 -8.11 4.20
CA THR A 141 0.38 -8.78 5.38
C THR A 141 1.19 -10.02 5.68
N ARG A 142 0.98 -10.65 6.83
CA ARG A 142 1.57 -11.97 7.12
C ARG A 142 1.20 -13.07 6.11
N ARG A 143 0.13 -12.86 5.32
CA ARG A 143 -0.31 -13.81 4.28
C ARG A 143 0.32 -13.57 2.93
N GLY A 144 1.03 -12.45 2.77
CA GLY A 144 1.65 -12.09 1.51
C GLY A 144 1.33 -10.68 1.05
N MET A 145 1.50 -10.44 -0.24
CA MET A 145 1.21 -9.16 -0.88
C MET A 145 0.01 -9.32 -1.82
N PHE A 146 -0.94 -8.40 -1.68
CA PHE A 146 -2.15 -8.32 -2.50
C PHE A 146 -2.18 -6.98 -3.22
N VAL A 147 -2.92 -6.88 -4.31
CA VAL A 147 -3.12 -5.63 -5.06
C VAL A 147 -4.58 -5.47 -5.47
N TYR A 148 -5.08 -4.26 -5.38
CA TYR A 148 -6.27 -3.82 -6.09
C TYR A 148 -5.85 -2.99 -7.30
N ASP A 149 -6.33 -3.40 -8.47
CA ASP A 149 -6.13 -2.72 -9.74
C ASP A 149 -7.34 -1.85 -10.05
N PRO A 150 -7.20 -0.51 -10.10
CA PRO A 150 -8.32 0.38 -10.37
C PRO A 150 -8.83 0.33 -11.81
N ASP A 151 -8.03 -0.14 -12.77
CA ASP A 151 -8.42 -0.22 -14.18
C ASP A 151 -9.32 -1.44 -14.43
N THR A 152 -9.00 -2.58 -13.82
CA THR A 152 -9.78 -3.83 -13.95
C THR A 152 -10.79 -4.06 -12.82
N LYS A 153 -10.71 -3.27 -11.74
CA LYS A 153 -11.53 -3.42 -10.50
C LYS A 153 -11.36 -4.79 -9.84
N THR A 154 -10.19 -5.39 -9.97
CA THR A 154 -9.90 -6.73 -9.43
C THR A 154 -8.89 -6.67 -8.29
N ILE A 155 -9.00 -7.65 -7.37
CA ILE A 155 -8.03 -7.90 -6.33
C ILE A 155 -7.30 -9.20 -6.66
N SER A 156 -5.97 -9.15 -6.63
CA SER A 156 -5.11 -10.29 -6.94
C SER A 156 -4.04 -10.52 -5.88
N VAL A 157 -3.58 -11.76 -5.76
CA VAL A 157 -2.39 -12.12 -4.98
C VAL A 157 -1.16 -11.83 -5.83
N VAL A 158 -0.21 -11.07 -5.30
CA VAL A 158 1.08 -10.73 -5.94
C VAL A 158 2.17 -11.68 -5.47
N LYS A 159 2.23 -11.88 -4.15
CA LYS A 159 3.19 -12.78 -3.48
C LYS A 159 2.47 -13.53 -2.37
N ASP A 160 2.73 -14.81 -2.25
CA ASP A 160 2.24 -15.62 -1.13
C ASP A 160 3.27 -15.64 0.01
N GLY A 161 2.79 -15.62 1.26
CA GLY A 161 3.66 -15.54 2.45
C GLY A 161 4.56 -14.31 2.49
N LEU A 162 5.61 -14.35 3.30
CA LEU A 162 6.55 -13.23 3.51
C LEU A 162 7.98 -13.55 3.11
N GLU A 163 8.25 -14.76 2.64
CA GLU A 163 9.61 -15.20 2.31
C GLU A 163 10.26 -14.35 1.20
N TRP A 164 9.43 -13.77 0.33
CA TRP A 164 9.90 -12.87 -0.73
C TRP A 164 10.46 -11.54 -0.21
N LEU A 165 10.16 -11.13 1.04
CA LEU A 165 10.77 -9.95 1.69
C LEU A 165 12.21 -10.21 2.17
N GLU A 166 12.64 -11.46 2.26
CA GLU A 166 13.98 -11.79 2.70
C GLU A 166 15.01 -11.43 1.63
N SER A 167 15.84 -10.42 1.89
CA SER A 167 16.83 -9.91 0.93
C SER A 167 17.81 -10.95 0.42
N ALA A 168 18.09 -11.99 1.21
CA ALA A 168 18.98 -13.10 0.82
C ALA A 168 18.45 -13.89 -0.39
N LYS A 169 17.14 -13.92 -0.61
CA LYS A 169 16.55 -14.66 -1.74
C LYS A 169 16.65 -13.91 -3.07
N TRP A 170 16.96 -12.60 -3.06
CA TRP A 170 17.12 -11.77 -4.24
C TRP A 170 18.56 -11.70 -4.77
N SER A 171 19.54 -12.23 -4.01
CA SER A 171 20.96 -12.16 -4.37
C SER A 171 21.36 -13.10 -5.51
N HIS A 172 20.49 -14.01 -5.94
CA HIS A 172 20.79 -14.99 -6.99
C HIS A 172 20.44 -14.54 -8.41
N ASP A 173 19.68 -13.43 -8.58
CA ASP A 173 19.23 -12.96 -9.89
C ASP A 173 20.07 -11.82 -10.49
N ARG A 174 21.30 -11.60 -9.99
CA ARG A 174 22.22 -10.68 -10.66
C ARG A 174 22.79 -11.39 -11.90
N PRO A 175 22.49 -10.93 -13.14
CA PRO A 175 23.17 -11.43 -14.31
C PRO A 175 24.67 -11.20 -14.11
N VAL A 176 25.46 -12.27 -14.19
CA VAL A 176 26.92 -12.18 -14.23
C VAL A 176 27.27 -11.39 -15.49
N VAL A 177 27.57 -10.10 -15.34
CA VAL A 177 28.19 -9.33 -16.42
C VAL A 177 29.58 -9.92 -16.60
N ALA A 178 29.73 -10.76 -17.63
CA ALA A 178 31.03 -11.26 -18.04
C ALA A 178 31.88 -10.06 -18.45
N THR A 179 32.80 -9.64 -17.62
CA THR A 179 33.90 -8.75 -17.99
C THR A 179 34.72 -9.49 -19.03
N LYS A 180 34.64 -9.09 -20.32
CA LYS A 180 35.64 -9.47 -21.33
C LYS A 180 36.93 -8.76 -20.98
N GLU A 181 37.94 -9.54 -20.62
CA GLU A 181 39.35 -9.13 -20.70
C GLU A 181 39.79 -8.93 -22.16
#